data_b8228f353011bead77769f59e5feb338
#
_entry.id   b8228f353011bead77769f59e5feb338
#
_cell.length_a   1.000
_cell.length_b   1.000
_cell.length_c   1.000
_cell.angle_alpha   90.00
_cell.angle_beta   90.00
_cell.angle_gamma   90.00
#
_symmetry.space_group_name_H-M   'P 1'
#
loop_
_entity.id
_entity.type
_entity.pdbx_description
1 polymer ?
#
loop_
_entity_poly.entity_id
_entity_poly.type
_entity_poly.pdbx_seq_one_letter_code
_entity_poly.pdbx_strand_id
1 'polypeptide(L)'
;MNMKKIILAVLVSLLLLLLIGCAQKNQASEVHADTAVSHSWAYEFVHWNDVSYRLTDIKISKIAKEIGKVESLLKDETVLGHGVYSNRFAKGTKLYSIPGISTDDAIAVKTDEGCFKMINAIKERTEQEKPK
;
A
#
# COMPACT_ATOMS: atom_id res chain seq x y z
N MET A 1 32.46 54.35 -30.55
CA MET A 1 31.24 53.68 -29.98
C MET A 1 31.24 53.98 -28.48
N ASN A 2 30.21 54.61 -27.96
CA ASN A 2 30.19 55.03 -26.54
C ASN A 2 30.06 53.78 -25.63
N MET A 3 30.99 53.65 -24.74
CA MET A 3 31.07 52.56 -23.76
C MET A 3 29.74 52.33 -23.01
N LYS A 4 28.98 53.39 -22.77
CA LYS A 4 27.64 53.35 -22.19
C LYS A 4 26.62 52.60 -23.04
N LYS A 5 26.70 52.68 -24.36
CA LYS A 5 25.82 51.98 -25.31
C LYS A 5 26.14 50.49 -25.36
N ILE A 6 27.40 50.13 -25.22
CA ILE A 6 27.85 48.74 -25.17
C ILE A 6 27.38 48.07 -23.87
N ILE A 7 27.51 48.76 -22.74
CA ILE A 7 27.05 48.26 -21.45
C ILE A 7 25.54 48.05 -21.42
N LEU A 8 24.79 49.01 -22.02
CA LEU A 8 23.33 48.87 -22.12
C LEU A 8 22.91 47.70 -23.02
N ALA A 9 23.60 47.50 -24.15
CA ALA A 9 23.32 46.36 -25.04
C ALA A 9 23.60 45.02 -24.37
N VAL A 10 24.67 44.91 -23.60
CA VAL A 10 25.02 43.71 -22.87
C VAL A 10 24.00 43.43 -21.75
N LEU A 11 23.57 44.47 -21.05
CA LEU A 11 22.54 44.33 -19.98
C LEU A 11 21.19 43.89 -20.55
N VAL A 12 20.78 44.44 -21.70
CA VAL A 12 19.52 44.02 -22.36
C VAL A 12 19.62 42.58 -22.86
N SER A 13 20.78 42.20 -23.42
CA SER A 13 21.01 40.83 -23.89
C SER A 13 21.00 39.82 -22.72
N LEU A 14 21.59 40.19 -21.59
CA LEU A 14 21.59 39.35 -20.41
C LEU A 14 20.18 39.23 -19.79
N LEU A 15 19.39 40.30 -19.84
CA LEU A 15 18.01 40.28 -19.35
C LEU A 15 17.10 39.43 -20.25
N LEU A 16 17.32 39.42 -21.58
CA LEU A 16 16.58 38.54 -22.48
C LEU A 16 16.93 37.05 -22.25
N LEU A 17 18.15 36.72 -21.90
CA LEU A 17 18.56 35.35 -21.57
C LEU A 17 17.90 34.82 -20.31
N LEU A 18 17.52 35.68 -19.37
CA LEU A 18 16.80 35.29 -18.15
C LEU A 18 15.32 34.98 -18.40
N LEU A 19 14.75 35.43 -19.52
CA LEU A 19 13.36 35.16 -19.86
C LEU A 19 13.17 33.82 -20.61
N ILE A 20 14.23 33.17 -21.07
CA ILE A 20 14.15 31.86 -21.75
C ILE A 20 14.23 30.67 -20.76
N GLY A 21 14.50 30.97 -19.50
CA GLY A 21 14.74 29.94 -18.45
C GLY A 21 13.51 29.36 -17.78
N CYS A 22 12.30 29.75 -18.13
CA CYS A 22 11.08 29.20 -17.48
C CYS A 22 10.03 28.68 -18.44
N ALA A 23 10.46 28.09 -19.56
CA ALA A 23 9.66 27.08 -20.22
C ALA A 23 10.02 25.72 -19.58
N GLN A 24 9.84 25.61 -18.29
CA GLN A 24 9.54 24.31 -17.72
C GLN A 24 8.23 23.89 -18.40
N LYS A 25 8.35 23.10 -19.47
CA LYS A 25 7.30 22.18 -19.80
C LYS A 25 6.97 21.47 -18.49
N ASN A 26 5.91 21.91 -17.83
CA ASN A 26 5.04 20.96 -17.23
C ASN A 26 4.74 20.00 -18.39
N GLN A 27 5.52 18.92 -18.48
CA GLN A 27 4.90 17.68 -18.85
C GLN A 27 3.74 17.57 -17.84
N ALA A 28 2.59 18.14 -18.20
CA ALA A 28 1.39 17.43 -17.94
C ALA A 28 1.77 16.02 -18.39
N SER A 29 2.10 15.18 -17.40
CA SER A 29 1.87 13.77 -17.58
C SER A 29 0.51 13.79 -18.25
N GLU A 30 0.49 13.52 -19.55
CA GLU A 30 -0.65 12.89 -20.12
C GLU A 30 -0.89 11.77 -19.09
N VAL A 31 -1.83 12.02 -18.21
CA VAL A 31 -2.63 10.98 -17.67
C VAL A 31 -3.16 10.34 -18.95
N HIS A 32 -2.34 9.43 -19.52
CA HIS A 32 -2.96 8.29 -20.08
C HIS A 32 -3.94 7.92 -18.99
N ALA A 33 -5.20 8.18 -19.22
CA ALA A 33 -6.22 7.31 -18.75
C ALA A 33 -5.96 5.96 -19.48
N ASP A 34 -4.79 5.36 -19.18
CA ASP A 34 -4.80 3.99 -18.86
C ASP A 34 -5.97 3.94 -17.88
N THR A 35 -7.03 3.36 -18.33
CA THR A 35 -7.84 2.53 -17.48
C THR A 35 -6.82 1.60 -16.87
N ALA A 36 -6.03 2.12 -15.94
CA ALA A 36 -5.41 1.33 -14.92
C ALA A 36 -6.61 0.65 -14.31
N VAL A 37 -6.88 -0.54 -14.82
CA VAL A 37 -7.66 -1.50 -14.08
C VAL A 37 -6.97 -1.44 -12.74
N SER A 38 -7.60 -0.72 -11.82
CA SER A 38 -7.11 -0.59 -10.47
C SER A 38 -7.15 -2.02 -9.98
N HIS A 39 -6.03 -2.72 -10.05
CA HIS A 39 -5.82 -4.01 -9.41
C HIS A 39 -5.79 -3.73 -7.92
N SER A 40 -6.95 -3.31 -7.43
CA SER A 40 -7.18 -2.98 -6.05
C SER A 40 -7.78 -4.23 -5.42
N TRP A 41 -7.03 -4.77 -4.50
CA TRP A 41 -7.49 -5.86 -3.64
C TRP A 41 -8.86 -5.51 -3.04
N ALA A 42 -9.77 -6.48 -3.05
CA ALA A 42 -11.12 -6.29 -2.49
C ALA A 42 -11.10 -5.95 -1.00
N TYR A 43 -10.06 -6.36 -0.29
CA TYR A 43 -9.83 -6.09 1.14
C TYR A 43 -8.35 -6.24 1.51
N GLU A 44 -7.98 -5.72 2.66
CA GLU A 44 -6.66 -5.92 3.26
C GLU A 44 -6.59 -7.30 3.94
N PHE A 45 -5.51 -8.05 3.66
CA PHE A 45 -5.40 -9.43 4.13
C PHE A 45 -3.98 -9.87 4.47
N VAL A 46 -3.90 -10.97 5.18
CA VAL A 46 -2.71 -11.83 5.29
C VAL A 46 -3.06 -13.22 4.79
N HIS A 47 -2.21 -13.79 3.97
CA HIS A 47 -2.25 -15.20 3.61
C HIS A 47 -1.30 -15.96 4.53
N TRP A 48 -1.82 -16.94 5.26
CA TRP A 48 -1.08 -17.77 6.18
C TRP A 48 -1.68 -19.17 6.20
N ASN A 49 -0.82 -20.21 6.12
CA ASN A 49 -1.23 -21.61 6.16
C ASN A 49 -2.35 -21.93 5.14
N ASP A 50 -2.16 -21.50 3.90
CA ASP A 50 -3.09 -21.68 2.77
C ASP A 50 -4.46 -21.02 2.93
N VAL A 51 -4.60 -20.13 3.91
CA VAL A 51 -5.83 -19.38 4.20
C VAL A 51 -5.58 -17.88 4.11
N SER A 52 -6.51 -17.17 3.49
CA SER A 52 -6.52 -15.71 3.49
C SER A 52 -7.39 -15.19 4.62
N TYR A 53 -6.80 -14.36 5.48
CA TYR A 53 -7.46 -13.74 6.63
C TYR A 53 -7.65 -12.25 6.34
N ARG A 54 -8.90 -11.82 6.30
CA ARG A 54 -9.27 -10.41 6.11
C ARG A 54 -9.06 -9.59 7.38
N LEU A 55 -8.46 -8.43 7.25
CA LEU A 55 -8.29 -7.49 8.35
C LEU A 55 -9.66 -6.95 8.80
N THR A 56 -9.82 -6.80 10.11
CA THR A 56 -10.96 -6.11 10.74
C THR A 56 -10.45 -4.97 11.61
N ASP A 57 -11.33 -4.07 11.99
CA ASP A 57 -11.09 -2.96 12.95
C ASP A 57 -11.20 -3.40 14.41
N ILE A 58 -11.42 -4.68 14.64
CA ILE A 58 -11.56 -5.22 15.99
C ILE A 58 -10.18 -5.32 16.63
N LYS A 59 -9.92 -4.44 17.59
CA LYS A 59 -8.74 -4.54 18.46
C LYS A 59 -8.93 -5.62 19.49
N ILE A 60 -7.89 -6.40 19.70
CA ILE A 60 -7.84 -7.45 20.70
C ILE A 60 -6.76 -7.17 21.72
N SER A 61 -7.10 -7.34 22.99
CA SER A 61 -6.19 -7.08 24.12
C SER A 61 -5.31 -8.28 24.49
N LYS A 62 -5.73 -9.48 24.12
CA LYS A 62 -5.03 -10.72 24.47
C LYS A 62 -4.68 -11.51 23.22
N ILE A 63 -3.42 -11.80 23.07
CA ILE A 63 -2.86 -12.71 22.07
C ILE A 63 -2.20 -13.88 22.81
N ALA A 64 -2.11 -15.03 22.15
CA ALA A 64 -1.48 -16.21 22.70
C ALA A 64 -0.11 -16.45 22.04
N LYS A 65 0.02 -17.49 21.25
CA LYS A 65 1.29 -17.91 20.66
C LYS A 65 1.55 -17.16 19.34
N GLU A 66 2.80 -16.76 19.08
CA GLU A 66 3.25 -16.37 17.74
C GLU A 66 3.15 -17.59 16.81
N ILE A 67 2.46 -17.42 15.69
CA ILE A 67 2.19 -18.49 14.72
C ILE A 67 2.91 -18.27 13.40
N GLY A 68 3.46 -17.10 13.18
CA GLY A 68 4.20 -16.76 11.97
C GLY A 68 4.49 -15.28 11.87
N LYS A 69 5.06 -14.91 10.75
CA LYS A 69 5.33 -13.52 10.38
C LYS A 69 5.19 -13.34 8.88
N VAL A 70 4.83 -12.16 8.46
CA VAL A 70 4.76 -11.80 7.04
C VAL A 70 6.15 -11.89 6.41
N GLU A 71 6.27 -12.62 5.32
CA GLU A 71 7.50 -12.83 4.57
C GLU A 71 7.63 -11.85 3.41
N SER A 72 6.50 -11.47 2.82
CA SER A 72 6.47 -10.52 1.71
C SER A 72 5.23 -9.63 1.71
N LEU A 73 5.42 -8.38 1.29
CA LEU A 73 4.35 -7.42 1.00
C LEU A 73 4.12 -7.39 -0.51
N LEU A 74 2.94 -7.79 -0.95
CA LEU A 74 2.52 -7.72 -2.34
C LEU A 74 1.78 -6.41 -2.60
N LYS A 75 2.24 -5.65 -3.56
CA LYS A 75 1.59 -4.40 -3.99
C LYS A 75 0.75 -4.57 -5.25
N ASP A 76 0.88 -5.70 -5.91
CA ASP A 76 0.25 -6.02 -7.18
C ASP A 76 -0.46 -7.36 -7.07
N GLU A 77 -1.77 -7.39 -7.33
CA GLU A 77 -2.59 -8.60 -7.26
C GLU A 77 -2.32 -9.60 -8.39
N THR A 78 -1.61 -9.19 -9.43
CA THR A 78 -1.19 -10.08 -10.50
C THR A 78 0.01 -10.95 -10.12
N VAL A 79 0.69 -10.60 -9.03
CA VAL A 79 1.82 -11.36 -8.52
C VAL A 79 1.34 -12.43 -7.55
N LEU A 80 1.69 -13.67 -7.84
CA LEU A 80 1.40 -14.78 -6.92
C LEU A 80 2.33 -14.69 -5.71
N GLY A 81 1.74 -14.64 -4.51
CA GLY A 81 2.48 -14.72 -3.26
C GLY A 81 2.92 -16.15 -2.95
N HIS A 82 4.04 -16.28 -2.27
CA HIS A 82 4.52 -17.54 -1.73
C HIS A 82 4.73 -17.42 -0.23
N GLY A 83 4.47 -18.50 0.52
CA GLY A 83 4.60 -18.50 1.96
C GLY A 83 3.59 -17.57 2.65
N VAL A 84 4.05 -16.82 3.64
CA VAL A 84 3.20 -15.86 4.38
C VAL A 84 3.32 -14.48 3.76
N TYR A 85 2.26 -14.02 3.13
CA TYR A 85 2.25 -12.73 2.45
C TYR A 85 1.03 -11.88 2.78
N SER A 86 1.13 -10.60 2.51
CA SER A 86 0.09 -9.63 2.77
C SER A 86 0.08 -8.54 1.70
N ASN A 87 -1.08 -7.96 1.45
CA ASN A 87 -1.19 -6.73 0.64
C ASN A 87 -1.11 -5.45 1.51
N ARG A 88 -1.05 -5.60 2.84
CA ARG A 88 -1.09 -4.47 3.78
C ARG A 88 0.15 -4.40 4.66
N PHE A 89 0.61 -5.52 5.20
CA PHE A 89 1.62 -5.56 6.24
C PHE A 89 3.01 -5.86 5.67
N ALA A 90 4.01 -5.12 6.16
CA ALA A 90 5.39 -5.28 5.77
C ALA A 90 5.98 -6.62 6.23
N LYS A 91 7.03 -7.05 5.55
CA LYS A 91 7.85 -8.19 5.97
C LYS A 91 8.28 -8.05 7.44
N GLY A 92 8.13 -9.12 8.20
CA GLY A 92 8.46 -9.18 9.62
C GLY A 92 7.30 -8.91 10.56
N THR A 93 6.13 -8.43 10.05
CA THR A 93 4.93 -8.26 10.88
C THR A 93 4.49 -9.59 11.46
N LYS A 94 4.30 -9.65 12.77
CA LYS A 94 4.04 -10.88 13.51
C LYS A 94 2.56 -11.23 13.57
N LEU A 95 2.29 -12.53 13.47
CA LEU A 95 0.97 -13.12 13.55
C LEU A 95 0.86 -13.97 14.83
N TYR A 96 -0.31 -13.95 15.42
CA TYR A 96 -0.56 -14.64 16.69
C TYR A 96 -1.89 -15.39 16.66
N SER A 97 -1.96 -16.48 17.42
CA SER A 97 -3.23 -17.09 17.78
C SER A 97 -3.97 -16.24 18.81
N ILE A 98 -5.29 -16.35 18.84
CA ILE A 98 -6.16 -15.63 19.77
C ILE A 98 -6.68 -16.66 20.80
N PRO A 99 -6.58 -16.40 22.11
CA PRO A 99 -7.09 -17.33 23.12
C PRO A 99 -8.56 -17.68 22.89
N GLY A 100 -8.88 -18.97 22.87
CA GLY A 100 -10.25 -19.47 22.72
C GLY A 100 -10.83 -19.40 21.30
N ILE A 101 -10.03 -19.00 20.30
CA ILE A 101 -10.44 -18.97 18.88
C ILE A 101 -9.53 -19.90 18.10
N SER A 102 -10.13 -20.76 17.27
CA SER A 102 -9.36 -21.59 16.34
C SER A 102 -8.63 -20.70 15.33
N THR A 103 -7.39 -21.05 15.01
CA THR A 103 -6.67 -20.38 13.92
C THR A 103 -7.35 -20.54 12.56
N ASP A 104 -8.17 -21.57 12.38
CA ASP A 104 -8.97 -21.74 11.16
C ASP A 104 -10.09 -20.69 11.03
N ASP A 105 -10.48 -20.05 12.13
CA ASP A 105 -11.53 -19.03 12.15
C ASP A 105 -10.95 -17.61 12.12
N ALA A 106 -9.97 -17.37 13.00
CA ALA A 106 -9.34 -16.06 13.10
C ALA A 106 -7.92 -16.12 13.67
N ILE A 107 -7.12 -15.16 13.28
CA ILE A 107 -5.78 -14.91 13.81
C ILE A 107 -5.65 -13.44 14.22
N ALA A 108 -4.55 -13.08 14.85
CA ALA A 108 -4.22 -11.71 15.20
C ALA A 108 -2.99 -11.23 14.46
N VAL A 109 -3.00 -9.99 14.01
CA VAL A 109 -1.83 -9.27 13.51
C VAL A 109 -1.40 -8.23 14.54
N LYS A 110 -0.10 -8.16 14.83
CA LYS A 110 0.46 -7.15 15.73
C LYS A 110 1.10 -6.03 14.94
N THR A 111 0.63 -4.81 15.17
CA THR A 111 1.13 -3.57 14.59
C THR A 111 1.56 -2.60 15.68
N ASP A 112 2.10 -1.44 15.31
CA ASP A 112 2.44 -0.37 16.24
C ASP A 112 1.19 0.24 16.91
N GLU A 113 0.02 0.13 16.26
CA GLU A 113 -1.27 0.62 16.75
C GLU A 113 -1.99 -0.38 17.69
N GLY A 114 -1.45 -1.58 17.81
CA GLY A 114 -2.02 -2.66 18.63
C GLY A 114 -2.19 -3.98 17.88
N CYS A 115 -2.98 -4.88 18.48
CA CYS A 115 -3.30 -6.16 17.86
C CYS A 115 -4.70 -6.10 17.27
N PHE A 116 -4.84 -6.52 16.02
CA PHE A 116 -6.11 -6.54 15.31
C PHE A 116 -6.51 -7.98 14.96
N LYS A 117 -7.80 -8.24 15.06
CA LYS A 117 -8.38 -9.51 14.64
C LYS A 117 -8.43 -9.58 13.12
N MET A 118 -8.05 -10.71 12.59
CA MET A 118 -8.20 -11.06 11.18
C MET A 118 -9.06 -12.33 11.08
N ILE A 119 -10.04 -12.33 10.20
CA ILE A 119 -11.00 -13.44 10.06
C ILE A 119 -10.78 -14.21 8.76
N ASN A 120 -11.03 -15.49 8.80
CA ASN A 120 -10.97 -16.34 7.63
C ASN A 120 -11.99 -15.86 6.57
N ALA A 121 -11.49 -15.33 5.47
CA ALA A 121 -12.31 -14.70 4.42
C ALA A 121 -13.27 -15.69 3.73
N ILE A 122 -12.90 -16.95 3.65
CA ILE A 122 -13.75 -17.98 3.03
C ILE A 122 -14.92 -18.32 3.94
N LYS A 123 -14.65 -18.55 5.23
CA LYS A 123 -15.69 -18.86 6.21
C LYS A 123 -16.69 -17.72 6.39
N GLU A 124 -16.20 -16.48 6.44
CA GLU A 124 -17.05 -15.29 6.52
C GLU A 124 -18.04 -15.23 5.34
N ARG A 125 -17.58 -15.46 4.11
CA ARG A 125 -18.42 -15.47 2.93
C ARG A 125 -19.50 -16.55 3.02
N THR A 126 -19.14 -17.74 3.45
CA THR A 126 -20.07 -18.87 3.56
C THR A 126 -21.17 -18.60 4.59
N GLU A 127 -20.87 -17.88 5.66
CA GLU A 127 -21.87 -17.49 6.66
C GLU A 127 -22.83 -16.42 6.15
N GLN A 128 -22.37 -15.48 5.31
CA GLN A 128 -23.19 -14.44 4.71
C GLN A 128 -24.14 -14.98 3.62
N GLU A 129 -23.76 -16.06 2.93
CA GLU A 129 -24.54 -16.69 1.86
C GLU A 129 -25.58 -17.69 2.36
N LYS A 130 -25.66 -17.98 3.67
CA LYS A 130 -26.72 -18.84 4.22
C LYS A 130 -28.08 -18.14 4.08
N PRO A 131 -29.07 -18.76 3.38
CA PRO A 131 -30.43 -18.23 3.30
C PRO A 131 -31.03 -18.17 4.71
N LYS A 132 -31.68 -17.04 5.00
CA LYS A 132 -32.48 -16.87 6.23
C LYS A 132 -33.76 -17.69 6.18
#